data_6dca5ab2b68b34b2fbfe8444aa84f229
#
_entry.id   6dca5ab2b68b34b2fbfe8444aa84f229
#
_cell.length_a   1.000
_cell.length_b   1.000
_cell.length_c   1.000
_cell.angle_alpha   90.00
_cell.angle_beta   90.00
_cell.angle_gamma   90.00
#
_symmetry.space_group_name_H-M   'P 1'
#
loop_
_entity.id
_entity.type
_entity.pdbx_description
1 polymer ?
#
loop_
_entity_poly.entity_id
_entity_poly.type
_entity_poly.pdbx_seq_one_letter_code
_entity_poly.pdbx_strand_id
1 'polypeptide(L)'
;MAVIGFVSLAVSLVSVLTGFIFGCGVASLAAGSVLLIIALFSKSFRNRIVAMYLCAALIFCGSVLTANFVFGLEKAQSHVGDNVKITAKITGEAQSKNSGVIYTLKTQSLDGEKIKVKMRLSSNTLINAETGDTIGFTSKVMPVSAQDKTSEIMNLSRGVYLISYLYEPDLNITSVKSSPHSTERFFQNIRDNIRSRVYYNLPNENGAVAIAMLLGDTSGISDKTENAFAVSGVSHLFAVSGLHLSIWAMGLYYILSHLKIRRNLSSLTVIIFTVFFMALTGFTESVSRAGFMLIIMLFGNLFSRQSDPVNSLGAATAVLMAINPFSSASVSLLLSFSSTLGILLLFKPIERFYLRYADRIKPKVLRRAVKAVLSVVAISICAMAASLPVNTAVFGGISLVSPLTNLLVSFPSTVLMVCAGFSSLTFSFSSIGKAFALVCGLMSKYVIAVTQRLSQLKYAFIETDNIFFVSAAVLALSGTVCCFILINQRRRAVRAAVALTVCICIVTGSFYAVYSHSLTRISALNVGDGICVTAENNSKMFVLGCGGSDYD
;
A
#
# COMPACT_ATOMS: atom_id res chain seq x y z
N MET A 1 16.90 -10.30 -10.86
CA MET A 1 15.68 -10.22 -10.03
C MET A 1 14.87 -8.96 -10.30
N ALA A 2 15.48 -7.77 -10.44
CA ALA A 2 14.73 -6.55 -10.78
C ALA A 2 13.83 -6.71 -12.02
N VAL A 3 14.37 -7.22 -13.12
CA VAL A 3 13.60 -7.44 -14.36
C VAL A 3 12.43 -8.39 -14.13
N ILE A 4 12.63 -9.49 -13.40
CA ILE A 4 11.56 -10.46 -13.13
C ILE A 4 10.43 -9.80 -12.33
N GLY A 5 10.75 -9.10 -11.23
CA GLY A 5 9.75 -8.44 -10.41
C GLY A 5 9.00 -7.33 -11.13
N PHE A 6 9.69 -6.49 -11.88
CA PHE A 6 9.08 -5.34 -12.56
C PHE A 6 8.20 -5.76 -13.74
N VAL A 7 8.67 -6.72 -14.55
CA VAL A 7 7.85 -7.27 -15.64
C VAL A 7 6.63 -8.00 -15.08
N SER A 8 6.79 -8.79 -14.01
CA SER A 8 5.67 -9.48 -13.38
C SER A 8 4.63 -8.50 -12.84
N LEU A 9 5.06 -7.40 -12.20
CA LEU A 9 4.16 -6.36 -11.73
C LEU A 9 3.39 -5.71 -12.88
N ALA A 10 4.09 -5.33 -13.95
CA ALA A 10 3.47 -4.65 -15.09
C ALA A 10 2.45 -5.55 -15.82
N VAL A 11 2.83 -6.79 -16.12
CA VAL A 11 1.93 -7.73 -16.82
C VAL A 11 0.74 -8.10 -15.95
N SER A 12 0.95 -8.36 -14.66
CA SER A 12 -0.15 -8.67 -13.73
C SER A 12 -1.10 -7.47 -13.58
N LEU A 13 -0.57 -6.25 -13.50
CA LEU A 13 -1.41 -5.04 -13.43
C LEU A 13 -2.27 -4.90 -14.69
N VAL A 14 -1.70 -5.05 -15.88
CA VAL A 14 -2.45 -5.01 -17.14
C VAL A 14 -3.52 -6.09 -17.17
N SER A 15 -3.20 -7.32 -16.73
CA SER A 15 -4.14 -8.44 -16.73
C SER A 15 -5.37 -8.19 -15.84
N VAL A 16 -5.16 -7.60 -14.66
CA VAL A 16 -6.24 -7.27 -13.72
C VAL A 16 -7.09 -6.11 -14.24
N LEU A 17 -6.46 -5.03 -14.75
CA LEU A 17 -7.17 -3.86 -15.25
C LEU A 17 -8.01 -4.18 -16.50
N THR A 18 -7.54 -5.07 -17.37
CA THR A 18 -8.26 -5.48 -18.58
C THR A 18 -9.30 -6.57 -18.33
N GLY A 19 -9.16 -7.32 -17.23
CA GLY A 19 -9.97 -8.51 -16.95
C GLY A 19 -9.56 -9.77 -17.74
N PHE A 20 -8.57 -9.67 -18.64
CA PHE A 20 -8.06 -10.79 -19.46
C PHE A 20 -6.95 -11.58 -18.73
N ILE A 21 -7.23 -12.02 -17.50
CA ILE A 21 -6.24 -12.65 -16.63
C ILE A 21 -5.61 -13.90 -17.26
N PHE A 22 -6.45 -14.84 -17.70
CA PHE A 22 -5.99 -16.09 -18.33
C PHE A 22 -5.27 -15.82 -19.65
N GLY A 23 -5.86 -14.97 -20.50
CA GLY A 23 -5.27 -14.60 -21.78
C GLY A 23 -3.89 -13.93 -21.65
N CYS A 24 -3.73 -13.00 -20.70
CA CYS A 24 -2.44 -12.39 -20.41
C CYS A 24 -1.42 -13.40 -19.86
N GLY A 25 -1.87 -14.38 -19.06
CA GLY A 25 -1.02 -15.46 -18.57
C GLY A 25 -0.47 -16.32 -19.72
N VAL A 26 -1.35 -16.80 -20.58
CA VAL A 26 -0.99 -17.60 -21.76
C VAL A 26 -0.13 -16.82 -22.76
N ALA A 27 -0.49 -15.56 -23.03
CA ALA A 27 0.30 -14.68 -23.92
C ALA A 27 1.71 -14.44 -23.38
N SER A 28 1.86 -14.28 -22.06
CA SER A 28 3.16 -14.13 -21.42
C SER A 28 4.02 -15.38 -21.52
N LEU A 29 3.42 -16.56 -21.37
CA LEU A 29 4.10 -17.85 -21.58
C LEU A 29 4.56 -18.02 -23.02
N ALA A 30 3.70 -17.72 -23.98
CA ALA A 30 4.00 -17.79 -25.40
C ALA A 30 5.13 -16.81 -25.78
N ALA A 31 5.02 -15.54 -25.34
CA ALA A 31 6.05 -14.53 -25.60
C ALA A 31 7.38 -14.90 -24.94
N GLY A 32 7.37 -15.44 -23.74
CA GLY A 32 8.56 -15.93 -23.05
C GLY A 32 9.23 -17.08 -23.81
N SER A 33 8.45 -18.02 -24.34
CA SER A 33 8.94 -19.14 -25.13
C SER A 33 9.57 -18.68 -26.44
N VAL A 34 8.94 -17.73 -27.15
CA VAL A 34 9.50 -17.12 -28.35
C VAL A 34 10.81 -16.38 -28.06
N LEU A 35 10.87 -15.61 -26.97
CA LEU A 35 12.11 -14.93 -26.57
C LEU A 35 13.21 -15.91 -26.18
N LEU A 36 12.89 -17.08 -25.64
CA LEU A 36 13.85 -18.14 -25.36
C LEU A 36 14.49 -18.63 -26.65
N ILE A 37 13.70 -18.89 -27.68
CA ILE A 37 14.19 -19.29 -29.00
C ILE A 37 15.10 -18.21 -29.59
N ILE A 38 14.67 -16.95 -29.57
CA ILE A 38 15.48 -15.81 -30.04
C ILE A 38 16.79 -15.70 -29.25
N ALA A 39 16.78 -15.92 -27.94
CA ALA A 39 17.97 -15.89 -27.10
C ALA A 39 18.97 -16.99 -27.49
N LEU A 40 18.49 -18.19 -27.83
CA LEU A 40 19.32 -19.30 -28.23
C LEU A 40 20.04 -19.05 -29.56
N PHE A 41 19.38 -18.37 -30.50
CA PHE A 41 19.92 -18.07 -31.83
C PHE A 41 20.64 -16.72 -31.93
N SER A 42 20.62 -15.90 -30.88
CA SER A 42 21.28 -14.59 -30.90
C SER A 42 22.80 -14.69 -30.93
N LYS A 43 23.43 -14.04 -31.90
CA LYS A 43 24.89 -13.96 -32.02
C LYS A 43 25.54 -13.02 -31.01
N SER A 44 24.83 -12.00 -30.52
CA SER A 44 25.33 -11.04 -29.56
C SER A 44 25.17 -11.55 -28.14
N PHE A 45 26.27 -11.71 -27.41
CA PHE A 45 26.26 -12.15 -26.00
C PHE A 45 25.39 -11.26 -25.11
N ARG A 46 25.45 -9.95 -25.26
CA ARG A 46 24.63 -8.99 -24.49
C ARG A 46 23.14 -9.15 -24.77
N ASN A 47 22.76 -9.27 -26.05
CA ASN A 47 21.35 -9.46 -26.42
C ASN A 47 20.82 -10.81 -25.95
N ARG A 48 21.65 -11.86 -25.97
CA ARG A 48 21.31 -13.17 -25.42
C ARG A 48 20.98 -13.10 -23.92
N ILE A 49 21.81 -12.43 -23.13
CA ILE A 49 21.57 -12.27 -21.68
C ILE A 49 20.27 -11.50 -21.41
N VAL A 50 20.06 -10.37 -22.08
CA VAL A 50 18.84 -9.56 -21.91
C VAL A 50 17.60 -10.36 -22.29
N ALA A 51 17.62 -11.07 -23.41
CA ALA A 51 16.51 -11.92 -23.86
C ALA A 51 16.23 -13.06 -22.86
N MET A 52 17.26 -13.69 -22.27
CA MET A 52 17.11 -14.73 -21.25
C MET A 52 16.44 -14.18 -19.97
N TYR A 53 16.81 -12.99 -19.50
CA TYR A 53 16.18 -12.38 -18.33
C TYR A 53 14.71 -12.02 -18.60
N LEU A 54 14.39 -11.47 -19.77
CA LEU A 54 13.01 -11.15 -20.17
C LEU A 54 12.18 -12.43 -20.33
N CYS A 55 12.75 -13.47 -20.96
CA CYS A 55 12.13 -14.78 -21.07
C CYS A 55 11.77 -15.36 -19.69
N ALA A 56 12.76 -15.40 -18.77
CA ALA A 56 12.54 -15.89 -17.42
C ALA A 56 11.44 -15.10 -16.68
N ALA A 57 11.40 -13.77 -16.87
CA ALA A 57 10.38 -12.91 -16.27
C ALA A 57 8.97 -13.21 -16.81
N LEU A 58 8.83 -13.35 -18.13
CA LEU A 58 7.54 -13.62 -18.77
C LEU A 58 7.03 -15.04 -18.48
N ILE A 59 7.91 -16.05 -18.49
CA ILE A 59 7.52 -17.42 -18.12
C ILE A 59 7.10 -17.48 -16.66
N PHE A 60 7.86 -16.87 -15.76
CA PHE A 60 7.49 -16.79 -14.33
C PHE A 60 6.12 -16.12 -14.15
N CYS A 61 5.92 -14.94 -14.74
CA CYS A 61 4.67 -14.21 -14.63
C CYS A 61 3.49 -14.99 -15.22
N GLY A 62 3.65 -15.52 -16.43
CA GLY A 62 2.61 -16.30 -17.10
C GLY A 62 2.24 -17.56 -16.33
N SER A 63 3.22 -18.29 -15.78
CA SER A 63 2.95 -19.47 -14.94
C SER A 63 2.18 -19.11 -13.67
N VAL A 64 2.57 -18.03 -12.98
CA VAL A 64 1.92 -17.59 -11.76
C VAL A 64 0.49 -17.11 -12.02
N LEU A 65 0.26 -16.31 -13.07
CA LEU A 65 -1.06 -15.83 -13.45
C LEU A 65 -2.00 -16.98 -13.82
N THR A 66 -1.55 -17.88 -14.70
CA THR A 66 -2.33 -19.03 -15.15
C THR A 66 -2.67 -19.96 -13.99
N ALA A 67 -1.69 -20.26 -13.13
CA ALA A 67 -1.92 -21.12 -11.97
C ALA A 67 -2.92 -20.49 -10.98
N ASN A 68 -2.79 -19.20 -10.65
CA ASN A 68 -3.72 -18.54 -9.74
C ASN A 68 -5.12 -18.38 -10.34
N PHE A 69 -5.22 -18.22 -11.67
CA PHE A 69 -6.52 -18.20 -12.34
C PHE A 69 -7.20 -19.58 -12.24
N VAL A 70 -6.55 -20.64 -12.73
CA VAL A 70 -7.14 -21.99 -12.82
C VAL A 70 -7.37 -22.60 -11.44
N PHE A 71 -6.35 -22.62 -10.56
CA PHE A 71 -6.45 -23.29 -9.26
C PHE A 71 -7.10 -22.41 -8.18
N GLY A 72 -7.21 -21.10 -8.37
CA GLY A 72 -7.83 -20.18 -7.44
C GLY A 72 -9.18 -19.67 -7.91
N LEU A 73 -9.16 -18.76 -8.87
CA LEU A 73 -10.35 -17.99 -9.24
C LEU A 73 -11.40 -18.86 -9.96
N GLU A 74 -11.03 -19.61 -10.99
CA GLU A 74 -11.95 -20.44 -11.77
C GLU A 74 -12.55 -21.57 -10.92
N LYS A 75 -11.69 -22.24 -10.13
CA LYS A 75 -12.16 -23.27 -9.20
C LYS A 75 -13.09 -22.73 -8.12
N ALA A 76 -12.88 -21.51 -7.64
CA ALA A 76 -13.78 -20.86 -6.70
C ALA A 76 -15.11 -20.50 -7.36
N GLN A 77 -15.07 -20.01 -8.60
CA GLN A 77 -16.28 -19.63 -9.35
C GLN A 77 -17.16 -20.80 -9.76
N SER A 78 -16.62 -22.01 -9.90
CA SER A 78 -17.43 -23.21 -10.18
C SER A 78 -18.42 -23.59 -9.07
N HIS A 79 -18.23 -23.03 -7.85
CA HIS A 79 -19.09 -23.26 -6.67
C HIS A 79 -19.99 -22.06 -6.35
N VAL A 80 -20.19 -21.17 -7.31
CA VAL A 80 -21.12 -20.04 -7.17
C VAL A 80 -22.56 -20.56 -7.24
N GLY A 81 -23.41 -20.11 -6.33
CA GLY A 81 -24.82 -20.51 -6.31
C GLY A 81 -25.54 -20.08 -5.03
N ASP A 82 -26.82 -20.44 -4.99
CA ASP A 82 -27.65 -20.27 -3.81
C ASP A 82 -27.51 -21.50 -2.90
N ASN A 83 -27.60 -21.30 -1.58
CA ASN A 83 -27.58 -22.37 -0.57
C ASN A 83 -26.33 -23.28 -0.56
N VAL A 84 -25.17 -22.69 -0.84
CA VAL A 84 -23.88 -23.37 -0.73
C VAL A 84 -23.52 -23.58 0.74
N LYS A 85 -23.18 -24.82 1.13
CA LYS A 85 -22.67 -25.14 2.45
C LYS A 85 -21.20 -24.79 2.54
N ILE A 86 -20.86 -23.87 3.43
CA ILE A 86 -19.53 -23.30 3.57
C ILE A 86 -18.97 -23.65 4.94
N THR A 87 -17.75 -24.19 4.96
CA THR A 87 -16.95 -24.27 6.19
C THR A 87 -15.73 -23.39 5.99
N ALA A 88 -15.58 -22.37 6.83
CA ALA A 88 -14.52 -21.40 6.67
C ALA A 88 -13.94 -20.95 8.02
N LYS A 89 -12.65 -20.62 8.04
CA LYS A 89 -11.93 -20.07 9.19
C LYS A 89 -11.91 -18.54 9.12
N ILE A 90 -12.21 -17.86 10.22
CA ILE A 90 -12.09 -16.42 10.35
C ILE A 90 -10.60 -16.06 10.43
N THR A 91 -10.10 -15.31 9.45
CA THR A 91 -8.66 -15.00 9.36
C THR A 91 -8.33 -13.55 9.70
N GLY A 92 -9.30 -12.65 9.65
CA GLY A 92 -9.14 -11.24 9.95
C GLY A 92 -10.10 -10.76 11.03
N GLU A 93 -9.80 -9.62 11.61
CA GLU A 93 -10.69 -8.94 12.56
C GLU A 93 -11.97 -8.51 11.87
N ALA A 94 -13.08 -8.60 12.57
CA ALA A 94 -14.38 -8.12 12.11
C ALA A 94 -14.33 -6.60 11.95
N GLN A 95 -14.66 -6.10 10.77
CA GLN A 95 -14.71 -4.67 10.48
C GLN A 95 -16.16 -4.18 10.50
N SER A 96 -16.51 -3.37 11.51
CA SER A 96 -17.81 -2.72 11.54
C SER A 96 -17.83 -1.57 10.54
N LYS A 97 -18.90 -1.52 9.73
CA LYS A 97 -19.24 -0.40 8.83
C LYS A 97 -20.70 -0.03 9.04
N ASN A 98 -21.09 1.16 8.59
CA ASN A 98 -22.48 1.67 8.71
C ASN A 98 -23.55 0.68 8.19
N SER A 99 -23.19 -0.20 7.27
CA SER A 99 -24.07 -1.21 6.65
C SER A 99 -23.91 -2.65 7.19
N GLY A 100 -23.22 -2.83 8.33
CA GLY A 100 -23.02 -4.16 8.92
C GLY A 100 -21.57 -4.49 9.25
N VAL A 101 -21.29 -5.77 9.43
CA VAL A 101 -19.97 -6.29 9.83
C VAL A 101 -19.38 -7.13 8.71
N ILE A 102 -18.13 -6.85 8.38
CA ILE A 102 -17.39 -7.54 7.33
C ILE A 102 -16.34 -8.47 7.95
N TYR A 103 -16.40 -9.73 7.57
CA TYR A 103 -15.43 -10.76 7.96
C TYR A 103 -14.59 -11.20 6.77
N THR A 104 -13.30 -11.40 7.00
CA THR A 104 -12.42 -12.08 6.04
C THR A 104 -12.26 -13.53 6.46
N LEU A 105 -12.72 -14.44 5.60
CA LEU A 105 -12.72 -15.87 5.82
C LEU A 105 -11.71 -16.56 4.91
N LYS A 106 -11.23 -17.72 5.33
CA LYS A 106 -10.52 -18.68 4.48
C LYS A 106 -11.33 -19.96 4.44
N THR A 107 -11.88 -20.29 3.28
CA THR A 107 -12.69 -21.50 3.12
C THR A 107 -11.84 -22.74 3.38
N GLN A 108 -12.46 -23.75 3.96
CA GLN A 108 -11.90 -25.09 4.12
C GLN A 108 -12.62 -26.08 3.20
N SER A 109 -13.94 -25.92 3.08
CA SER A 109 -14.77 -26.67 2.13
C SER A 109 -15.95 -25.84 1.63
N LEU A 110 -16.34 -26.07 0.38
CA LEU A 110 -17.55 -25.60 -0.27
C LEU A 110 -18.31 -26.82 -0.77
N ASP A 111 -19.56 -27.00 -0.35
CA ASP A 111 -20.40 -28.18 -0.65
C ASP A 111 -19.70 -29.53 -0.41
N GLY A 112 -18.82 -29.61 0.60
CA GLY A 112 -18.05 -30.80 0.92
C GLY A 112 -16.73 -30.95 0.15
N GLU A 113 -16.50 -30.20 -0.93
CA GLU A 113 -15.22 -30.19 -1.64
C GLU A 113 -14.20 -29.30 -0.92
N LYS A 114 -12.97 -29.80 -0.75
CA LYS A 114 -11.87 -29.06 -0.08
C LYS A 114 -11.33 -27.95 -0.99
N ILE A 115 -11.77 -26.73 -0.77
CA ILE A 115 -11.33 -25.54 -1.51
C ILE A 115 -10.84 -24.49 -0.53
N LYS A 116 -9.59 -24.08 -0.68
CA LYS A 116 -8.92 -23.11 0.22
C LYS A 116 -8.74 -21.77 -0.47
N VAL A 117 -9.78 -20.93 -0.47
CA VAL A 117 -9.75 -19.58 -1.02
C VAL A 117 -10.13 -18.55 0.04
N LYS A 118 -9.73 -17.30 -0.14
CA LYS A 118 -10.23 -16.22 0.70
C LYS A 118 -11.60 -15.79 0.22
N MET A 119 -12.46 -15.53 1.19
CA MET A 119 -13.85 -15.10 0.99
C MET A 119 -14.15 -13.91 1.89
N ARG A 120 -14.95 -12.99 1.39
CA ARG A 120 -15.51 -11.89 2.17
C ARG A 120 -16.94 -12.22 2.53
N LEU A 121 -17.25 -12.18 3.83
CA LEU A 121 -18.60 -12.35 4.35
C LEU A 121 -19.06 -11.01 4.91
N SER A 122 -20.20 -10.52 4.45
CA SER A 122 -20.89 -9.35 5.01
C SER A 122 -22.09 -9.83 5.81
N SER A 123 -22.21 -9.40 7.06
CA SER A 123 -23.31 -9.75 7.96
C SER A 123 -23.95 -8.48 8.53
N ASN A 124 -25.26 -8.48 8.69
CA ASN A 124 -25.98 -7.34 9.31
C ASN A 124 -25.66 -7.20 10.81
N THR A 125 -25.33 -8.31 11.47
CA THR A 125 -25.04 -8.34 12.92
C THR A 125 -23.70 -9.01 13.19
N LEU A 126 -23.18 -8.81 14.38
CA LEU A 126 -21.99 -9.50 14.85
C LEU A 126 -22.27 -11.02 14.97
N ILE A 127 -21.40 -11.81 14.39
CA ILE A 127 -21.40 -13.27 14.56
C ILE A 127 -20.70 -13.58 15.88
N ASN A 128 -21.30 -14.46 16.70
CA ASN A 128 -20.69 -14.91 17.96
C ASN A 128 -19.55 -15.90 17.69
N ALA A 129 -18.51 -15.44 17.02
CA ALA A 129 -17.30 -16.19 16.71
C ALA A 129 -16.10 -15.24 16.66
N GLU A 130 -14.96 -15.70 17.16
CA GLU A 130 -13.75 -14.89 17.22
C GLU A 130 -12.77 -15.22 16.08
N THR A 131 -11.81 -14.32 15.86
CA THR A 131 -10.73 -14.55 14.89
C THR A 131 -10.02 -15.87 15.19
N GLY A 132 -9.87 -16.72 14.18
CA GLY A 132 -9.27 -18.04 14.29
C GLY A 132 -10.29 -19.17 14.43
N ASP A 133 -11.56 -18.87 14.72
CA ASP A 133 -12.60 -19.88 14.78
C ASP A 133 -13.01 -20.35 13.39
N THR A 134 -13.53 -21.57 13.33
CA THR A 134 -14.08 -22.13 12.10
C THR A 134 -15.59 -22.12 12.20
N ILE A 135 -16.25 -21.47 11.25
CA ILE A 135 -17.70 -21.39 11.15
C ILE A 135 -18.20 -22.22 9.97
N GLY A 136 -19.30 -22.92 10.20
CA GLY A 136 -20.08 -23.60 9.15
C GLY A 136 -21.39 -22.85 8.98
N PHE A 137 -21.72 -22.48 7.75
CA PHE A 137 -22.94 -21.77 7.41
C PHE A 137 -23.41 -22.08 6.00
N THR A 138 -24.67 -21.76 5.70
CA THR A 138 -25.24 -21.90 4.36
C THR A 138 -25.61 -20.51 3.86
N SER A 139 -25.14 -20.15 2.70
CA SER A 139 -25.40 -18.83 2.13
C SER A 139 -25.24 -18.81 0.62
N LYS A 140 -25.77 -17.76 0.01
CA LYS A 140 -25.52 -17.44 -1.39
C LYS A 140 -24.08 -17.01 -1.58
N VAL A 141 -23.39 -17.69 -2.50
CA VAL A 141 -22.01 -17.36 -2.88
C VAL A 141 -22.00 -16.66 -4.23
N MET A 142 -21.36 -15.53 -4.29
CA MET A 142 -21.21 -14.74 -5.50
C MET A 142 -19.73 -14.58 -5.87
N PRO A 143 -19.38 -14.56 -7.16
CA PRO A 143 -18.04 -14.24 -7.59
C PRO A 143 -17.76 -12.75 -7.38
N VAL A 144 -16.49 -12.40 -7.20
CA VAL A 144 -16.08 -11.00 -7.06
C VAL A 144 -16.45 -10.16 -8.28
N SER A 145 -16.49 -10.77 -9.47
CA SER A 145 -16.90 -10.15 -10.73
C SER A 145 -18.38 -9.73 -10.78
N ALA A 146 -19.21 -10.18 -9.82
CA ALA A 146 -20.59 -9.71 -9.70
C ALA A 146 -20.70 -8.28 -9.10
N GLN A 147 -19.60 -7.72 -8.61
CA GLN A 147 -19.54 -6.36 -8.09
C GLN A 147 -19.15 -5.35 -9.19
N ASP A 148 -19.18 -4.07 -8.83
CA ASP A 148 -18.57 -3.02 -9.64
C ASP A 148 -17.07 -3.27 -9.84
N LYS A 149 -16.52 -2.83 -10.96
CA LYS A 149 -15.14 -3.11 -11.35
C LYS A 149 -14.10 -2.65 -10.32
N THR A 150 -14.36 -1.56 -9.61
CA THR A 150 -13.48 -1.04 -8.57
C THR A 150 -13.43 -1.97 -7.36
N SER A 151 -14.59 -2.43 -6.89
CA SER A 151 -14.70 -3.40 -5.79
C SER A 151 -14.14 -4.77 -6.17
N GLU A 152 -14.35 -5.21 -7.42
CA GLU A 152 -13.73 -6.42 -7.96
C GLU A 152 -12.20 -6.36 -7.87
N ILE A 153 -11.60 -5.32 -8.43
CA ILE A 153 -10.13 -5.12 -8.40
C ILE A 153 -9.61 -5.06 -6.96
N MET A 154 -10.31 -4.35 -6.07
CA MET A 154 -9.93 -4.23 -4.67
C MET A 154 -9.97 -5.58 -3.94
N ASN A 155 -10.99 -6.39 -4.17
CA ASN A 155 -11.12 -7.70 -3.56
C ASN A 155 -10.07 -8.68 -4.11
N LEU A 156 -9.90 -8.74 -5.44
CA LEU A 156 -8.87 -9.56 -6.08
C LEU A 156 -7.47 -9.20 -5.58
N SER A 157 -7.16 -7.91 -5.43
CA SER A 157 -5.85 -7.47 -4.94
C SER A 157 -5.55 -8.00 -3.53
N ARG A 158 -6.57 -8.18 -2.69
CA ARG A 158 -6.47 -8.79 -1.36
C ARG A 158 -6.48 -10.32 -1.38
N GLY A 159 -6.62 -10.93 -2.56
CA GLY A 159 -6.73 -12.38 -2.75
C GLY A 159 -8.10 -12.93 -2.38
N VAL A 160 -9.13 -12.09 -2.34
CA VAL A 160 -10.52 -12.48 -2.11
C VAL A 160 -11.14 -12.84 -3.45
N TYR A 161 -11.69 -14.06 -3.58
CA TYR A 161 -12.27 -14.57 -4.82
C TYR A 161 -13.78 -14.73 -4.77
N LEU A 162 -14.34 -14.86 -3.57
CA LEU A 162 -15.76 -15.07 -3.33
C LEU A 162 -16.30 -14.07 -2.33
N ILE A 163 -17.59 -13.75 -2.48
CA ILE A 163 -18.33 -12.87 -1.59
C ILE A 163 -19.62 -13.59 -1.19
N SER A 164 -20.03 -13.36 0.06
CA SER A 164 -21.29 -13.85 0.58
C SER A 164 -21.91 -12.80 1.50
N TYR A 165 -23.24 -12.81 1.55
CA TYR A 165 -24.04 -11.95 2.44
C TYR A 165 -24.86 -12.82 3.36
N LEU A 166 -24.81 -12.54 4.65
CA LEU A 166 -25.53 -13.25 5.69
C LEU A 166 -26.48 -12.27 6.39
N TYR A 167 -27.74 -12.30 5.98
CA TYR A 167 -28.75 -11.39 6.52
C TYR A 167 -29.20 -11.79 7.93
N GLU A 168 -29.28 -13.11 8.19
CA GLU A 168 -29.73 -13.69 9.45
C GLU A 168 -28.69 -14.72 9.93
N PRO A 169 -27.61 -14.28 10.59
CA PRO A 169 -26.53 -15.19 10.99
C PRO A 169 -26.99 -16.29 11.95
N ASP A 170 -27.93 -15.99 12.87
CA ASP A 170 -28.40 -16.95 13.87
C ASP A 170 -29.14 -18.15 13.25
N LEU A 171 -29.82 -17.96 12.12
CA LEU A 171 -30.52 -19.02 11.41
C LEU A 171 -29.62 -19.79 10.42
N ASN A 172 -28.62 -19.15 9.89
CA ASN A 172 -27.81 -19.69 8.80
C ASN A 172 -26.49 -20.31 9.28
N ILE A 173 -26.03 -19.99 10.49
CA ILE A 173 -24.82 -20.60 11.06
C ILE A 173 -25.17 -21.98 11.64
N THR A 174 -24.59 -23.00 11.04
CA THR A 174 -24.84 -24.39 11.43
C THR A 174 -23.87 -24.92 12.47
N SER A 175 -22.68 -24.36 12.55
CA SER A 175 -21.66 -24.76 13.52
C SER A 175 -20.62 -23.67 13.76
N VAL A 176 -20.15 -23.56 15.00
CA VAL A 176 -19.00 -22.74 15.37
C VAL A 176 -18.02 -23.64 16.12
N LYS A 177 -16.84 -23.83 15.56
CA LYS A 177 -15.75 -24.59 16.18
C LYS A 177 -14.68 -23.62 16.67
N SER A 178 -14.60 -23.44 17.97
CA SER A 178 -13.58 -22.59 18.58
C SER A 178 -12.18 -23.19 18.40
N SER A 179 -11.22 -22.32 18.11
CA SER A 179 -9.81 -22.68 17.91
C SER A 179 -8.91 -21.73 18.72
N PRO A 180 -8.88 -21.89 20.06
CA PRO A 180 -8.21 -20.96 20.97
C PRO A 180 -6.69 -20.84 20.74
N HIS A 181 -6.06 -21.88 20.22
CA HIS A 181 -4.61 -21.92 19.94
C HIS A 181 -4.26 -21.63 18.47
N SER A 182 -5.16 -21.01 17.71
CA SER A 182 -4.86 -20.65 16.33
C SER A 182 -3.85 -19.51 16.25
N THR A 183 -3.00 -19.53 15.22
CA THR A 183 -2.01 -18.45 14.96
C THR A 183 -2.67 -17.09 14.80
N GLU A 184 -3.83 -17.05 14.16
CA GLU A 184 -4.59 -15.82 13.94
C GLU A 184 -5.06 -15.21 15.26
N ARG A 185 -5.57 -16.06 16.17
CA ARG A 185 -5.99 -15.63 17.51
C ARG A 185 -4.82 -15.18 18.38
N PHE A 186 -3.68 -15.86 18.27
CA PHE A 186 -2.46 -15.43 18.97
C PHE A 186 -2.06 -14.01 18.59
N PHE A 187 -1.98 -13.70 17.29
CA PHE A 187 -1.66 -12.33 16.85
C PHE A 187 -2.76 -11.34 17.16
N GLN A 188 -4.05 -11.75 17.12
CA GLN A 188 -5.15 -10.90 17.52
C GLN A 188 -5.04 -10.52 19.00
N ASN A 189 -4.80 -11.46 19.90
CA ASN A 189 -4.61 -11.20 21.32
C ASN A 189 -3.44 -10.23 21.58
N ILE A 190 -2.36 -10.34 20.81
CA ILE A 190 -1.24 -9.38 20.93
C ILE A 190 -1.70 -7.98 20.50
N ARG A 191 -2.42 -7.85 19.37
CA ARG A 191 -2.96 -6.56 18.91
C ARG A 191 -3.90 -5.93 19.94
N ASP A 192 -4.83 -6.72 20.49
CA ASP A 192 -5.79 -6.27 21.49
C ASP A 192 -5.12 -5.85 22.81
N ASN A 193 -4.09 -6.59 23.22
CA ASN A 193 -3.26 -6.21 24.36
C ASN A 193 -2.49 -4.89 24.12
N ILE A 194 -1.94 -4.68 22.94
CA ILE A 194 -1.27 -3.43 22.59
C ILE A 194 -2.32 -2.30 22.56
N ARG A 195 -3.44 -2.51 21.90
CA ARG A 195 -4.55 -1.53 21.79
C ARG A 195 -5.05 -1.09 23.16
N SER A 196 -5.41 -2.04 24.01
CA SER A 196 -5.92 -1.76 25.36
C SER A 196 -4.92 -0.99 26.23
N ARG A 197 -3.62 -1.36 26.15
CA ARG A 197 -2.57 -0.68 26.93
C ARG A 197 -2.29 0.73 26.43
N VAL A 198 -2.32 0.94 25.11
CA VAL A 198 -2.15 2.29 24.54
C VAL A 198 -3.34 3.17 24.92
N TYR A 199 -4.60 2.70 24.77
CA TYR A 199 -5.79 3.47 25.16
C TYR A 199 -5.88 3.74 26.66
N TYR A 200 -5.42 2.83 27.50
CA TYR A 200 -5.34 3.06 28.94
C TYR A 200 -4.49 4.28 29.31
N ASN A 201 -3.34 4.44 28.64
CA ASN A 201 -2.40 5.54 28.89
C ASN A 201 -2.71 6.81 28.06
N LEU A 202 -3.34 6.65 26.91
CA LEU A 202 -3.64 7.69 25.93
C LEU A 202 -5.09 7.54 25.44
N PRO A 203 -6.05 8.03 26.23
CA PRO A 203 -7.45 8.01 25.80
C PRO A 203 -7.70 8.95 24.63
N ASN A 204 -8.81 8.74 23.92
CA ASN A 204 -9.30 9.56 22.83
C ASN A 204 -8.42 9.46 21.56
N GLU A 205 -8.53 10.45 20.70
CA GLU A 205 -7.91 10.51 19.37
C GLU A 205 -6.38 10.39 19.37
N ASN A 206 -5.71 10.85 20.45
CA ASN A 206 -4.27 10.71 20.56
C ASN A 206 -3.83 9.24 20.63
N GLY A 207 -4.60 8.40 21.33
CA GLY A 207 -4.38 6.95 21.36
C GLY A 207 -4.71 6.30 20.02
N ALA A 208 -5.80 6.74 19.37
CA ALA A 208 -6.18 6.24 18.05
C ALA A 208 -5.08 6.48 17.01
N VAL A 209 -4.50 7.69 16.96
CA VAL A 209 -3.38 8.01 16.07
C VAL A 209 -2.15 7.15 16.39
N ALA A 210 -1.85 6.92 17.68
CA ALA A 210 -0.74 6.07 18.08
C ALA A 210 -0.95 4.60 17.64
N ILE A 211 -2.17 4.07 17.78
CA ILE A 211 -2.54 2.71 17.36
C ILE A 211 -2.51 2.59 15.84
N ALA A 212 -3.02 3.58 15.11
CA ALA A 212 -2.95 3.59 13.65
C ALA A 212 -1.51 3.51 13.14
N MET A 213 -0.61 4.29 13.73
CA MET A 213 0.81 4.24 13.35
C MET A 213 1.52 2.96 13.78
N LEU A 214 1.10 2.32 14.86
CA LEU A 214 1.73 1.11 15.39
C LEU A 214 1.21 -0.17 14.75
N LEU A 215 -0.10 -0.28 14.56
CA LEU A 215 -0.82 -1.49 14.12
C LEU A 215 -1.52 -1.32 12.76
N GLY A 216 -1.73 -0.09 12.28
CA GLY A 216 -2.48 0.21 11.07
C GLY A 216 -4.00 0.23 11.28
N ASP A 217 -4.46 0.27 12.51
CA ASP A 217 -5.89 0.32 12.85
C ASP A 217 -6.35 1.78 12.97
N THR A 218 -7.16 2.22 12.02
CA THR A 218 -7.68 3.60 11.94
C THR A 218 -9.08 3.75 12.51
N SER A 219 -9.68 2.69 13.05
CA SER A 219 -11.10 2.67 13.48
C SER A 219 -11.45 3.71 14.55
N GLY A 220 -10.49 4.17 15.35
CA GLY A 220 -10.69 5.19 16.37
C GLY A 220 -10.35 6.62 15.95
N ILE A 221 -10.00 6.85 14.68
CA ILE A 221 -9.66 8.19 14.17
C ILE A 221 -10.92 8.88 13.66
N SER A 222 -11.08 10.16 14.00
CA SER A 222 -12.19 10.96 13.49
C SER A 222 -12.03 11.27 12.00
N ASP A 223 -13.15 11.33 11.25
CA ASP A 223 -13.17 11.70 9.83
C ASP A 223 -12.46 13.02 9.57
N LYS A 224 -12.58 13.97 10.50
CA LYS A 224 -11.89 15.26 10.42
C LYS A 224 -10.38 15.10 10.41
N THR A 225 -9.84 14.25 11.25
CA THR A 225 -8.39 14.01 11.32
C THR A 225 -7.93 13.17 10.14
N GLU A 226 -8.68 12.14 9.74
CA GLU A 226 -8.38 11.35 8.56
C GLU A 226 -8.32 12.23 7.30
N ASN A 227 -9.29 13.10 7.10
CA ASN A 227 -9.32 14.07 6.02
C ASN A 227 -8.14 15.06 6.08
N ALA A 228 -7.81 15.57 7.28
CA ALA A 228 -6.66 16.48 7.43
C ALA A 228 -5.35 15.82 7.02
N PHE A 229 -5.15 14.54 7.37
CA PHE A 229 -3.97 13.75 6.94
C PHE A 229 -3.98 13.48 5.43
N ALA A 230 -5.14 13.22 4.85
CA ALA A 230 -5.29 13.01 3.41
C ALA A 230 -4.92 14.27 2.61
N VAL A 231 -5.53 15.40 2.92
CA VAL A 231 -5.30 16.68 2.27
C VAL A 231 -3.85 17.16 2.45
N SER A 232 -3.26 16.95 3.64
CA SER A 232 -1.85 17.28 3.89
C SER A 232 -0.84 16.30 3.31
N GLY A 233 -1.32 15.20 2.68
CA GLY A 233 -0.50 14.22 1.97
C GLY A 233 0.30 13.26 2.86
N VAL A 234 -0.17 13.02 4.10
CA VAL A 234 0.52 12.17 5.07
C VAL A 234 -0.32 10.99 5.56
N SER A 235 -1.41 10.62 4.88
CA SER A 235 -2.23 9.42 5.19
C SER A 235 -1.41 8.14 5.25
N HIS A 236 -0.27 8.08 4.56
CA HIS A 236 0.65 6.94 4.60
C HIS A 236 1.24 6.67 5.99
N LEU A 237 1.15 7.62 6.94
CA LEU A 237 1.56 7.44 8.33
C LEU A 237 0.60 6.54 9.12
N PHE A 238 -0.68 6.47 8.72
CA PHE A 238 -1.66 5.56 9.32
C PHE A 238 -1.53 4.12 8.79
N ALA A 239 -1.03 3.97 7.58
CA ALA A 239 -0.68 2.65 7.09
C ALA A 239 0.68 2.25 7.66
N VAL A 240 0.76 1.09 8.32
CA VAL A 240 2.08 0.58 8.76
C VAL A 240 2.98 0.45 7.54
N SER A 241 4.08 1.18 7.56
CA SER A 241 4.97 1.33 6.41
C SER A 241 6.28 0.57 6.59
N GLY A 242 7.02 0.45 5.49
CA GLY A 242 8.38 -0.09 5.53
C GLY A 242 9.34 0.70 6.43
N LEU A 243 9.08 2.00 6.63
CA LEU A 243 9.86 2.82 7.57
C LEU A 243 9.64 2.34 9.01
N HIS A 244 8.39 2.08 9.41
CA HIS A 244 8.04 1.57 10.73
C HIS A 244 8.75 0.23 11.02
N LEU A 245 8.66 -0.73 10.11
CA LEU A 245 9.40 -1.99 10.22
C LEU A 245 10.91 -1.75 10.31
N SER A 246 11.47 -0.87 9.48
CA SER A 246 12.90 -0.59 9.44
C SER A 246 13.41 0.00 10.76
N ILE A 247 12.66 0.90 11.38
CA ILE A 247 13.02 1.51 12.66
C ILE A 247 13.13 0.44 13.74
N TRP A 248 12.11 -0.42 13.87
CA TRP A 248 12.11 -1.49 14.86
C TRP A 248 13.19 -2.54 14.60
N ALA A 249 13.34 -2.99 13.36
CA ALA A 249 14.31 -4.00 12.96
C ALA A 249 15.76 -3.51 13.11
N MET A 250 16.05 -2.28 12.67
CA MET A 250 17.38 -1.70 12.79
C MET A 250 17.71 -1.32 14.23
N GLY A 251 16.72 -0.88 15.01
CA GLY A 251 16.86 -0.65 16.44
C GLY A 251 17.25 -1.95 17.17
N LEU A 252 16.56 -3.05 16.88
CA LEU A 252 16.91 -4.37 17.41
C LEU A 252 18.33 -4.80 16.98
N TYR A 253 18.64 -4.65 15.69
CA TYR A 253 19.97 -4.98 15.17
C TYR A 253 21.07 -4.17 15.88
N TYR A 254 20.84 -2.87 16.12
CA TYR A 254 21.76 -1.99 16.84
C TYR A 254 21.97 -2.46 18.29
N ILE A 255 20.90 -2.80 19.01
CA ILE A 255 20.98 -3.33 20.38
C ILE A 255 21.82 -4.62 20.42
N LEU A 256 21.52 -5.58 19.52
CA LEU A 256 22.25 -6.84 19.44
C LEU A 256 23.72 -6.64 19.12
N SER A 257 24.06 -5.67 18.27
CA SER A 257 25.44 -5.33 17.93
C SER A 257 26.18 -4.71 19.10
N HIS A 258 25.50 -3.88 19.92
CA HIS A 258 26.06 -3.30 21.15
C HIS A 258 26.32 -4.36 22.22
N LEU A 259 25.46 -5.39 22.30
CA LEU A 259 25.66 -6.57 23.15
C LEU A 259 26.74 -7.51 22.63
N LYS A 260 27.46 -7.12 21.55
CA LYS A 260 28.54 -7.89 20.92
C LYS A 260 28.11 -9.28 20.45
N ILE A 261 26.83 -9.46 20.14
CA ILE A 261 26.29 -10.71 19.57
C ILE A 261 26.86 -10.90 18.16
N ARG A 262 27.21 -12.13 17.82
CA ARG A 262 27.77 -12.49 16.50
C ARG A 262 26.86 -11.98 15.38
N ARG A 263 27.43 -11.36 14.34
CA ARG A 263 26.72 -10.77 13.20
C ARG A 263 25.67 -11.70 12.59
N ASN A 264 25.99 -12.99 12.42
CA ASN A 264 25.08 -13.95 11.84
C ASN A 264 23.86 -14.20 12.75
N LEU A 265 24.07 -14.29 14.06
CA LEU A 265 22.99 -14.48 15.02
C LEU A 265 22.11 -13.23 15.10
N SER A 266 22.71 -12.03 15.10
CA SER A 266 21.97 -10.77 15.05
C SER A 266 21.10 -10.68 13.78
N SER A 267 21.66 -11.04 12.60
CA SER A 267 20.90 -11.05 11.35
C SER A 267 19.74 -12.05 11.40
N LEU A 268 19.96 -13.25 11.92
CA LEU A 268 18.90 -14.26 12.05
C LEU A 268 17.79 -13.82 13.00
N THR A 269 18.14 -13.24 14.16
CA THR A 269 17.18 -12.70 15.13
C THR A 269 16.33 -11.60 14.50
N VAL A 270 16.93 -10.69 13.73
CA VAL A 270 16.20 -9.62 13.06
C VAL A 270 15.33 -10.15 11.91
N ILE A 271 15.72 -11.21 11.21
CA ILE A 271 14.87 -11.89 10.23
C ILE A 271 13.62 -12.47 10.91
N ILE A 272 13.80 -13.19 12.03
CA ILE A 272 12.68 -13.75 12.79
C ILE A 272 11.74 -12.63 13.28
N PHE A 273 12.31 -11.55 13.84
CA PHE A 273 11.53 -10.37 14.23
C PHE A 273 10.77 -9.74 13.07
N THR A 274 11.41 -9.64 11.89
CA THR A 274 10.77 -9.10 10.68
C THR A 274 9.54 -9.93 10.28
N VAL A 275 9.66 -11.25 10.26
CA VAL A 275 8.52 -12.15 9.96
C VAL A 275 7.43 -12.03 11.03
N PHE A 276 7.80 -11.96 12.31
CA PHE A 276 6.86 -11.72 13.41
C PHE A 276 6.11 -10.40 13.25
N PHE A 277 6.82 -9.31 12.93
CA PHE A 277 6.21 -8.00 12.72
C PHE A 277 5.28 -7.98 11.48
N MET A 278 5.66 -8.64 10.39
CA MET A 278 4.79 -8.82 9.22
C MET A 278 3.48 -9.55 9.60
N ALA A 279 3.58 -10.60 10.42
CA ALA A 279 2.41 -11.34 10.90
C ALA A 279 1.55 -10.50 11.86
N LEU A 280 2.18 -9.73 12.75
CA LEU A 280 1.50 -8.80 13.66
C LEU A 280 0.69 -7.74 12.91
N THR A 281 1.18 -7.24 11.79
CA THR A 281 0.51 -6.24 10.94
C THR A 281 -0.39 -6.87 9.86
N GLY A 282 -0.61 -8.18 9.89
CA GLY A 282 -1.49 -8.89 8.96
C GLY A 282 -0.95 -9.01 7.54
N PHE A 283 0.37 -9.01 7.33
CA PHE A 283 1.02 -9.12 6.03
C PHE A 283 0.53 -8.08 5.01
N THR A 284 0.31 -6.84 5.44
CA THR A 284 -0.03 -5.76 4.50
C THR A 284 1.05 -5.63 3.41
N GLU A 285 0.67 -5.28 2.18
CA GLU A 285 1.58 -5.31 1.02
C GLU A 285 2.79 -4.39 1.20
N SER A 286 2.60 -3.22 1.84
CA SER A 286 3.68 -2.28 2.09
C SER A 286 4.71 -2.83 3.08
N VAL A 287 4.25 -3.44 4.18
CA VAL A 287 5.14 -4.06 5.20
C VAL A 287 5.80 -5.32 4.64
N SER A 288 5.05 -6.15 3.92
CA SER A 288 5.56 -7.39 3.32
C SER A 288 6.66 -7.09 2.30
N ARG A 289 6.49 -6.08 1.44
CA ARG A 289 7.54 -5.65 0.51
C ARG A 289 8.81 -5.23 1.26
N ALA A 290 8.68 -4.36 2.24
CA ALA A 290 9.83 -3.90 3.01
C ALA A 290 10.47 -5.03 3.83
N GLY A 291 9.66 -5.92 4.37
CA GLY A 291 10.12 -7.12 5.10
C GLY A 291 10.93 -8.05 4.19
N PHE A 292 10.43 -8.36 3.00
CA PHE A 292 11.19 -9.17 2.04
C PHE A 292 12.48 -8.49 1.60
N MET A 293 12.47 -7.17 1.35
CA MET A 293 13.70 -6.44 1.02
C MET A 293 14.72 -6.51 2.17
N LEU A 294 14.27 -6.33 3.41
CA LEU A 294 15.10 -6.39 4.60
C LEU A 294 15.66 -7.82 4.81
N ILE A 295 14.83 -8.84 4.66
CA ILE A 295 15.24 -10.25 4.73
C ILE A 295 16.31 -10.54 3.68
N ILE A 296 16.10 -10.13 2.42
CA ILE A 296 17.09 -10.31 1.33
C ILE A 296 18.42 -9.61 1.67
N MET A 297 18.35 -8.40 2.21
CA MET A 297 19.54 -7.67 2.64
C MET A 297 20.29 -8.40 3.76
N LEU A 298 19.58 -8.89 4.78
CA LEU A 298 20.16 -9.60 5.90
C LEU A 298 20.72 -10.98 5.48
N PHE A 299 20.06 -11.69 4.57
CA PHE A 299 20.61 -12.89 3.94
C PHE A 299 21.90 -12.58 3.17
N GLY A 300 21.94 -11.49 2.40
CA GLY A 300 23.17 -11.02 1.77
C GLY A 300 24.31 -10.83 2.77
N ASN A 301 24.00 -10.28 3.93
CA ASN A 301 24.98 -10.11 5.01
C ASN A 301 25.50 -11.45 5.57
N LEU A 302 24.64 -12.49 5.65
CA LEU A 302 25.04 -13.84 6.10
C LEU A 302 26.05 -14.49 5.14
N PHE A 303 25.90 -14.23 3.85
CA PHE A 303 26.78 -14.75 2.80
C PHE A 303 27.89 -13.76 2.37
N SER A 304 28.11 -12.69 3.15
CA SER A 304 29.12 -11.65 2.88
C SER A 304 28.97 -11.01 1.49
N ARG A 305 27.74 -10.94 0.96
CA ARG A 305 27.42 -10.30 -0.30
C ARG A 305 26.76 -8.94 -0.07
N GLN A 306 27.13 -7.96 -0.89
CA GLN A 306 26.43 -6.66 -0.89
C GLN A 306 25.08 -6.81 -1.61
N SER A 307 24.03 -6.28 -1.00
CA SER A 307 22.70 -6.21 -1.60
C SER A 307 22.57 -4.95 -2.46
N ASP A 308 22.06 -5.10 -3.66
CA ASP A 308 21.64 -3.97 -4.50
C ASP A 308 20.16 -3.66 -4.20
N PRO A 309 19.81 -2.41 -3.79
CA PRO A 309 18.44 -2.05 -3.43
C PRO A 309 17.43 -2.25 -4.59
N VAL A 310 17.82 -2.01 -5.84
CA VAL A 310 16.94 -2.19 -7.00
C VAL A 310 16.65 -3.67 -7.24
N ASN A 311 17.66 -4.52 -7.13
CA ASN A 311 17.49 -5.97 -7.24
C ASN A 311 16.69 -6.53 -6.06
N SER A 312 16.86 -5.98 -4.85
CA SER A 312 16.10 -6.37 -3.67
C SER A 312 14.62 -5.98 -3.80
N LEU A 313 14.33 -4.79 -4.33
CA LEU A 313 12.96 -4.36 -4.64
C LEU A 313 12.30 -5.29 -5.67
N GLY A 314 13.00 -5.63 -6.75
CA GLY A 314 12.47 -6.53 -7.77
C GLY A 314 12.26 -7.96 -7.23
N ALA A 315 13.18 -8.46 -6.42
CA ALA A 315 13.02 -9.78 -5.79
C ALA A 315 11.83 -9.82 -4.82
N ALA A 316 11.67 -8.79 -3.98
CA ALA A 316 10.52 -8.68 -3.10
C ALA A 316 9.20 -8.61 -3.88
N THR A 317 9.17 -7.84 -4.97
CA THR A 317 7.99 -7.76 -5.85
C THR A 317 7.70 -9.12 -6.51
N ALA A 318 8.71 -9.84 -7.00
CA ALA A 318 8.52 -11.18 -7.56
C ALA A 318 7.93 -12.16 -6.55
N VAL A 319 8.38 -12.12 -5.29
CA VAL A 319 7.82 -12.96 -4.22
C VAL A 319 6.34 -12.60 -3.95
N LEU A 320 6.01 -11.30 -3.88
CA LEU A 320 4.62 -10.87 -3.69
C LEU A 320 3.73 -11.31 -4.85
N MET A 321 4.20 -11.18 -6.09
CA MET A 321 3.47 -11.66 -7.28
C MET A 321 3.31 -13.19 -7.28
N ALA A 322 4.29 -13.94 -6.76
CA ALA A 322 4.17 -15.40 -6.62
C ALA A 322 3.09 -15.80 -5.60
N ILE A 323 2.92 -15.02 -4.53
CA ILE A 323 1.89 -15.27 -3.50
C ILE A 323 0.50 -14.89 -4.01
N ASN A 324 0.36 -13.69 -4.58
CA ASN A 324 -0.88 -13.19 -5.16
C ASN A 324 -0.57 -12.24 -6.33
N PRO A 325 -0.69 -12.67 -7.60
CA PRO A 325 -0.43 -11.81 -8.75
C PRO A 325 -1.40 -10.64 -8.85
N PHE A 326 -2.62 -10.79 -8.33
CA PHE A 326 -3.64 -9.75 -8.35
C PHE A 326 -3.32 -8.58 -7.40
N SER A 327 -2.42 -8.77 -6.43
CA SER A 327 -1.93 -7.67 -5.57
C SER A 327 -1.21 -6.57 -6.36
N SER A 328 -0.85 -6.82 -7.63
CA SER A 328 -0.35 -5.79 -8.55
C SER A 328 -1.29 -4.59 -8.69
N ALA A 329 -2.59 -4.79 -8.56
CA ALA A 329 -3.59 -3.71 -8.59
C ALA A 329 -3.88 -3.10 -7.20
N SER A 330 -3.22 -3.57 -6.14
CA SER A 330 -3.34 -2.95 -4.82
C SER A 330 -2.74 -1.55 -4.81
N VAL A 331 -3.54 -0.57 -4.41
CA VAL A 331 -3.10 0.82 -4.27
C VAL A 331 -1.90 0.94 -3.32
N SER A 332 -1.93 0.18 -2.21
CA SER A 332 -0.85 0.13 -1.23
C SER A 332 0.47 -0.34 -1.84
N LEU A 333 0.44 -1.40 -2.66
CA LEU A 333 1.63 -1.90 -3.35
C LEU A 333 2.13 -0.91 -4.39
N LEU A 334 1.24 -0.38 -5.23
CA LEU A 334 1.59 0.56 -6.31
C LEU A 334 2.24 1.84 -5.75
N LEU A 335 1.65 2.46 -4.72
CA LEU A 335 2.21 3.64 -4.08
C LEU A 335 3.57 3.35 -3.43
N SER A 336 3.65 2.24 -2.71
CA SER A 336 4.88 1.86 -2.02
C SER A 336 6.00 1.49 -2.98
N PHE A 337 5.69 0.77 -4.06
CA PHE A 337 6.64 0.41 -5.12
C PHE A 337 7.12 1.64 -5.88
N SER A 338 6.21 2.46 -6.40
CA SER A 338 6.54 3.65 -7.19
C SER A 338 7.36 4.66 -6.37
N SER A 339 6.94 4.96 -5.13
CA SER A 339 7.69 5.86 -4.24
C SER A 339 9.11 5.35 -3.95
N THR A 340 9.25 4.05 -3.64
CA THR A 340 10.58 3.46 -3.40
C THR A 340 11.46 3.51 -4.65
N LEU A 341 10.92 3.15 -5.81
CA LEU A 341 11.64 3.21 -7.08
C LEU A 341 12.03 4.66 -7.41
N GLY A 342 11.12 5.62 -7.20
CA GLY A 342 11.40 7.03 -7.37
C GLY A 342 12.55 7.53 -6.51
N ILE A 343 12.57 7.16 -5.23
CA ILE A 343 13.68 7.53 -4.33
C ILE A 343 14.98 6.88 -4.81
N LEU A 344 14.98 5.60 -5.17
CA LEU A 344 16.19 4.89 -5.61
C LEU A 344 16.77 5.49 -6.90
N LEU A 345 15.94 5.95 -7.83
CA LEU A 345 16.36 6.48 -9.11
C LEU A 345 16.68 7.98 -9.06
N LEU A 346 15.84 8.78 -8.39
CA LEU A 346 15.87 10.24 -8.48
C LEU A 346 16.65 10.92 -7.34
N PHE A 347 16.79 10.27 -6.18
CA PHE A 347 17.41 10.92 -5.02
C PHE A 347 18.87 11.29 -5.24
N LYS A 348 19.71 10.36 -5.74
CA LYS A 348 21.14 10.64 -5.94
C LYS A 348 21.43 11.82 -6.87
N PRO A 349 20.79 12.02 -8.03
CA PRO A 349 20.93 13.22 -8.85
C PRO A 349 20.56 14.50 -8.11
N ILE A 350 19.43 14.49 -7.38
CA ILE A 350 18.94 15.66 -6.63
C ILE A 350 19.88 15.98 -5.48
N GLU A 351 20.34 14.95 -4.76
CA GLU A 351 21.33 15.10 -3.68
C GLU A 351 22.61 15.79 -4.15
N ARG A 352 23.19 15.35 -5.26
CA ARG A 352 24.38 15.97 -5.87
C ARG A 352 24.14 17.43 -6.24
N PHE A 353 22.93 17.78 -6.64
CA PHE A 353 22.59 19.14 -6.98
C PHE A 353 22.59 20.05 -5.76
N TYR A 354 21.85 19.72 -4.69
CA TYR A 354 21.77 20.59 -3.53
C TYR A 354 23.05 20.58 -2.68
N LEU A 355 23.80 19.48 -2.65
CA LEU A 355 25.08 19.42 -1.92
C LEU A 355 26.09 20.47 -2.42
N ARG A 356 26.09 20.80 -3.72
CA ARG A 356 26.97 21.85 -4.27
C ARG A 356 26.74 23.22 -3.61
N TYR A 357 25.51 23.51 -3.19
CA TYR A 357 25.14 24.75 -2.53
C TYR A 357 25.29 24.64 -1.01
N ALA A 358 24.86 23.51 -0.43
CA ALA A 358 24.93 23.26 0.99
C ALA A 358 26.38 23.21 1.51
N ASP A 359 27.33 22.69 0.71
CA ASP A 359 28.75 22.61 1.09
C ASP A 359 29.45 23.97 1.16
N ARG A 360 28.87 25.02 0.57
CA ARG A 360 29.38 26.40 0.68
C ARG A 360 29.12 27.05 2.06
N ILE A 361 28.22 26.47 2.85
CA ILE A 361 27.88 26.97 4.19
C ILE A 361 29.03 26.70 5.14
N LYS A 362 29.67 27.78 5.66
CA LYS A 362 30.85 27.69 6.55
C LYS A 362 30.56 27.06 7.92
N PRO A 363 29.48 27.45 8.67
CA PRO A 363 29.18 26.87 9.98
C PRO A 363 28.82 25.38 9.88
N LYS A 364 29.60 24.48 10.48
CA LYS A 364 29.41 23.02 10.40
C LYS A 364 28.01 22.57 10.88
N VAL A 365 27.49 23.19 11.94
CA VAL A 365 26.18 22.86 12.51
C VAL A 365 25.06 23.25 11.54
N LEU A 366 25.10 24.49 11.03
CA LEU A 366 24.11 24.98 10.06
C LEU A 366 24.15 24.17 8.77
N ARG A 367 25.34 23.85 8.27
CA ARG A 367 25.49 22.97 7.09
C ARG A 367 24.86 21.60 7.29
N ARG A 368 25.05 20.96 8.47
CA ARG A 368 24.40 19.67 8.78
C ARG A 368 22.89 19.79 8.84
N ALA A 369 22.36 20.84 9.49
CA ALA A 369 20.93 21.09 9.59
C ALA A 369 20.30 21.33 8.19
N VAL A 370 20.90 22.18 7.36
CA VAL A 370 20.45 22.45 6.00
C VAL A 370 20.47 21.18 5.14
N LYS A 371 21.54 20.37 5.23
CA LYS A 371 21.60 19.09 4.51
C LYS A 371 20.49 18.13 4.94
N ALA A 372 20.21 18.02 6.23
CA ALA A 372 19.14 17.17 6.75
C ALA A 372 17.77 17.62 6.23
N VAL A 373 17.48 18.92 6.33
CA VAL A 373 16.21 19.49 5.81
C VAL A 373 16.07 19.25 4.31
N LEU A 374 17.09 19.57 3.51
CA LEU A 374 17.06 19.37 2.06
C LEU A 374 16.94 17.89 1.68
N SER A 375 17.54 16.99 2.46
CA SER A 375 17.43 15.55 2.24
C SER A 375 15.99 15.06 2.43
N VAL A 376 15.30 15.47 3.51
CA VAL A 376 13.90 15.09 3.77
C VAL A 376 12.99 15.63 2.66
N VAL A 377 13.15 16.89 2.28
CA VAL A 377 12.36 17.51 1.20
C VAL A 377 12.62 16.80 -0.14
N ALA A 378 13.89 16.53 -0.46
CA ALA A 378 14.25 15.83 -1.71
C ALA A 378 13.67 14.41 -1.76
N ILE A 379 13.71 13.64 -0.67
CA ILE A 379 13.09 12.31 -0.58
C ILE A 379 11.58 12.41 -0.82
N SER A 380 10.91 13.38 -0.18
CA SER A 380 9.46 13.59 -0.35
C SER A 380 9.10 13.94 -1.79
N ILE A 381 9.88 14.83 -2.44
CA ILE A 381 9.67 15.20 -3.84
C ILE A 381 9.89 13.98 -4.77
N CYS A 382 10.94 13.18 -4.55
CA CYS A 382 11.20 11.97 -5.35
C CYS A 382 10.06 10.96 -5.24
N ALA A 383 9.59 10.73 -4.01
CA ALA A 383 8.48 9.82 -3.74
C ALA A 383 7.18 10.31 -4.40
N MET A 384 6.84 11.60 -4.21
CA MET A 384 5.65 12.23 -4.77
C MET A 384 5.66 12.22 -6.30
N ALA A 385 6.78 12.58 -6.92
CA ALA A 385 6.90 12.59 -8.38
C ALA A 385 6.69 11.20 -9.00
N ALA A 386 7.21 10.16 -8.35
CA ALA A 386 7.06 8.79 -8.86
C ALA A 386 5.67 8.18 -8.55
N SER A 387 5.02 8.58 -7.46
CA SER A 387 3.67 8.13 -7.11
C SER A 387 2.56 8.97 -7.75
N LEU A 388 2.90 10.06 -8.42
CA LEU A 388 1.97 11.00 -9.05
C LEU A 388 0.88 10.29 -9.88
N PRO A 389 1.19 9.37 -10.82
CA PRO A 389 0.16 8.71 -11.62
C PRO A 389 -0.83 7.90 -10.79
N VAL A 390 -0.36 7.25 -9.73
CA VAL A 390 -1.22 6.45 -8.85
C VAL A 390 -2.08 7.36 -7.99
N ASN A 391 -1.51 8.43 -7.42
CA ASN A 391 -2.25 9.39 -6.61
C ASN A 391 -3.36 10.06 -7.41
N THR A 392 -3.07 10.53 -8.62
CA THR A 392 -4.06 11.17 -9.48
C THR A 392 -5.17 10.21 -9.90
N ALA A 393 -4.82 8.96 -10.23
CA ALA A 393 -5.80 7.97 -10.68
C ALA A 393 -6.71 7.45 -9.56
N VAL A 394 -6.22 7.40 -8.32
CA VAL A 394 -6.94 6.77 -7.20
C VAL A 394 -7.57 7.79 -6.27
N PHE A 395 -6.85 8.86 -5.95
CA PHE A 395 -7.31 9.87 -4.98
C PHE A 395 -7.81 11.15 -5.65
N GLY A 396 -7.82 11.22 -6.97
CA GLY A 396 -8.32 12.37 -7.71
C GLY A 396 -7.54 13.66 -7.47
N GLY A 397 -6.33 13.63 -6.90
CA GLY A 397 -5.60 14.84 -6.60
C GLY A 397 -4.21 14.67 -6.02
N ILE A 398 -3.59 15.81 -5.74
CA ILE A 398 -2.21 15.91 -5.26
C ILE A 398 -2.12 16.93 -4.14
N SER A 399 -1.48 16.53 -3.04
CA SER A 399 -1.15 17.45 -1.93
C SER A 399 0.13 18.24 -2.24
N LEU A 400 0.02 19.55 -2.44
CA LEU A 400 1.20 20.42 -2.63
C LEU A 400 1.97 20.66 -1.34
N VAL A 401 1.29 20.59 -0.20
CA VAL A 401 1.92 20.83 1.12
C VAL A 401 2.66 19.59 1.65
N SER A 402 2.49 18.42 1.01
CA SER A 402 3.07 17.15 1.45
C SER A 402 4.58 17.20 1.75
N PRO A 403 5.47 17.84 0.94
CA PRO A 403 6.89 17.92 1.29
C PRO A 403 7.16 18.71 2.58
N LEU A 404 6.38 19.79 2.81
CA LEU A 404 6.48 20.58 4.04
C LEU A 404 5.90 19.80 5.23
N THR A 405 4.75 19.17 5.06
CA THR A 405 4.13 18.34 6.10
C THR A 405 5.07 17.21 6.50
N ASN A 406 5.65 16.50 5.54
CA ASN A 406 6.62 15.44 5.82
C ASN A 406 7.84 15.95 6.59
N LEU A 407 8.35 17.12 6.26
CA LEU A 407 9.48 17.74 6.99
C LEU A 407 9.14 17.97 8.46
N LEU A 408 7.94 18.46 8.74
CA LEU A 408 7.50 18.82 10.10
C LEU A 408 7.06 17.60 10.91
N VAL A 409 6.48 16.59 10.25
CA VAL A 409 5.75 15.49 10.92
C VAL A 409 6.54 14.18 10.97
N SER A 410 7.49 13.91 10.05
CA SER A 410 8.18 12.60 9.98
C SER A 410 8.95 12.26 11.25
N PHE A 411 9.72 13.22 11.81
CA PHE A 411 10.47 12.97 13.05
C PHE A 411 9.52 12.81 14.26
N PRO A 412 8.55 13.70 14.53
CA PRO A 412 7.58 13.52 15.60
C PRO A 412 6.78 12.22 15.49
N SER A 413 6.38 11.82 14.30
CA SER A 413 5.67 10.54 14.07
C SER A 413 6.54 9.32 14.41
N THR A 414 7.83 9.37 14.09
CA THR A 414 8.78 8.33 14.48
C THR A 414 8.90 8.22 16.00
N VAL A 415 9.05 9.34 16.70
CA VAL A 415 9.11 9.39 18.16
C VAL A 415 7.80 8.87 18.76
N LEU A 416 6.66 9.32 18.24
CA LEU A 416 5.33 8.87 18.64
C LEU A 416 5.21 7.35 18.56
N MET A 417 5.53 6.76 17.42
CA MET A 417 5.46 5.30 17.20
C MET A 417 6.36 4.52 18.16
N VAL A 418 7.60 4.98 18.36
CA VAL A 418 8.54 4.32 19.27
C VAL A 418 8.06 4.43 20.72
N CYS A 419 7.60 5.60 21.14
CA CYS A 419 7.07 5.81 22.49
C CYS A 419 5.78 5.02 22.73
N ALA A 420 4.88 4.92 21.75
CA ALA A 420 3.69 4.09 21.83
C ALA A 420 4.02 2.61 22.02
N GLY A 421 4.98 2.10 21.25
CA GLY A 421 5.46 0.72 21.39
C GLY A 421 6.07 0.46 22.78
N PHE A 422 6.95 1.33 23.27
CA PHE A 422 7.50 1.18 24.62
C PHE A 422 6.46 1.36 25.71
N SER A 423 5.51 2.28 25.58
CA SER A 423 4.39 2.42 26.51
C SER A 423 3.57 1.14 26.61
N SER A 424 3.32 0.46 25.48
CA SER A 424 2.58 -0.81 25.47
C SER A 424 3.37 -1.96 26.10
N LEU A 425 4.68 -2.01 25.90
CA LEU A 425 5.56 -3.05 26.46
C LEU A 425 5.79 -2.88 27.97
N THR A 426 5.92 -1.64 28.44
CA THR A 426 6.25 -1.32 29.85
C THR A 426 5.02 -1.14 30.72
N PHE A 427 3.86 -1.63 30.32
CA PHE A 427 2.60 -1.50 31.08
C PHE A 427 2.71 -1.98 32.54
N SER A 428 3.48 -3.04 32.80
CA SER A 428 3.72 -3.55 34.17
C SER A 428 4.52 -2.59 35.05
N PHE A 429 5.25 -1.63 34.45
CA PHE A 429 6.00 -0.57 35.14
C PHE A 429 5.29 0.76 34.91
N SER A 430 4.23 1.00 35.67
CA SER A 430 3.26 2.11 35.43
C SER A 430 3.92 3.50 35.28
N SER A 431 4.98 3.82 36.03
CA SER A 431 5.65 5.13 35.94
C SER A 431 6.43 5.30 34.63
N ILE A 432 7.12 4.26 34.16
CA ILE A 432 7.87 4.30 32.89
C ILE A 432 6.91 4.33 31.72
N GLY A 433 5.87 3.52 31.75
CA GLY A 433 4.81 3.50 30.72
C GLY A 433 4.13 4.86 30.58
N LYS A 434 3.82 5.53 31.71
CA LYS A 434 3.24 6.89 31.73
C LYS A 434 4.20 7.94 31.16
N ALA A 435 5.51 7.85 31.42
CA ALA A 435 6.48 8.77 30.85
C ALA A 435 6.55 8.65 29.32
N PHE A 436 6.59 7.43 28.77
CA PHE A 436 6.51 7.22 27.32
C PHE A 436 5.16 7.68 26.73
N ALA A 437 4.07 7.43 27.42
CA ALA A 437 2.74 7.88 27.00
C ALA A 437 2.62 9.42 26.98
N LEU A 438 3.22 10.11 27.93
CA LEU A 438 3.26 11.59 27.93
C LEU A 438 3.92 12.13 26.66
N VAL A 439 5.12 11.61 26.34
CA VAL A 439 5.84 12.01 25.12
C VAL A 439 5.02 11.65 23.87
N CYS A 440 4.45 10.45 23.83
CA CYS A 440 3.58 10.00 22.76
C CYS A 440 2.37 10.95 22.56
N GLY A 441 1.69 11.31 23.66
CA GLY A 441 0.55 12.23 23.61
C GLY A 441 0.93 13.64 23.14
N LEU A 442 2.07 14.16 23.54
CA LEU A 442 2.58 15.44 23.05
C LEU A 442 2.88 15.40 21.55
N MET A 443 3.53 14.33 21.09
CA MET A 443 3.84 14.15 19.66
C MET A 443 2.57 13.96 18.85
N SER A 444 1.58 13.19 19.35
CA SER A 444 0.29 13.01 18.69
C SER A 444 -0.45 14.34 18.52
N LYS A 445 -0.59 15.11 19.59
CA LYS A 445 -1.19 16.46 19.54
C LYS A 445 -0.49 17.37 18.54
N TYR A 446 0.84 17.35 18.53
CA TYR A 446 1.63 18.15 17.57
C TYR A 446 1.35 17.72 16.13
N VAL A 447 1.39 16.41 15.84
CA VAL A 447 1.15 15.87 14.49
C VAL A 447 -0.27 16.22 14.01
N ILE A 448 -1.28 16.02 14.85
CA ILE A 448 -2.68 16.38 14.53
C ILE A 448 -2.80 17.90 14.28
N ALA A 449 -2.21 18.74 15.14
CA ALA A 449 -2.29 20.20 14.98
C ALA A 449 -1.62 20.70 13.69
N VAL A 450 -0.45 20.14 13.34
CA VAL A 450 0.27 20.52 12.11
C VAL A 450 -0.52 20.09 10.88
N THR A 451 -1.02 18.86 10.84
CA THR A 451 -1.80 18.35 9.69
C THR A 451 -3.09 19.12 9.52
N GLN A 452 -3.84 19.40 10.59
CA GLN A 452 -5.06 20.19 10.54
C GLN A 452 -4.82 21.63 10.07
N ARG A 453 -3.72 22.28 10.49
CA ARG A 453 -3.39 23.65 10.02
C ARG A 453 -2.96 23.68 8.56
N LEU A 454 -2.14 22.73 8.12
CA LEU A 454 -1.66 22.68 6.75
C LEU A 454 -2.76 22.27 5.77
N SER A 455 -3.70 21.42 6.19
CA SER A 455 -4.84 21.02 5.36
C SER A 455 -5.82 22.17 5.07
N GLN A 456 -5.84 23.21 5.89
CA GLN A 456 -6.72 24.38 5.72
C GLN A 456 -6.16 25.42 4.74
N LEU A 457 -4.93 25.26 4.25
CA LEU A 457 -4.36 26.18 3.28
C LEU A 457 -5.10 26.08 1.94
N LYS A 458 -5.40 27.22 1.31
CA LYS A 458 -6.22 27.33 0.08
C LYS A 458 -5.78 26.42 -1.07
N TYR A 459 -4.49 26.10 -1.16
CA TYR A 459 -3.92 25.25 -2.20
C TYR A 459 -3.22 24.02 -1.61
N ALA A 460 -3.67 23.55 -0.46
CA ALA A 460 -3.09 22.35 0.17
C ALA A 460 -3.24 21.13 -0.72
N PHE A 461 -4.38 21.00 -1.38
CA PHE A 461 -4.72 19.91 -2.28
C PHE A 461 -5.21 20.45 -3.61
N ILE A 462 -4.72 19.89 -4.71
CA ILE A 462 -5.18 20.19 -6.06
C ILE A 462 -5.91 18.97 -6.59
N GLU A 463 -7.18 19.14 -6.88
CA GLU A 463 -7.98 18.10 -7.54
C GLU A 463 -7.53 17.93 -8.99
N THR A 464 -7.38 16.68 -9.40
CA THR A 464 -6.87 16.31 -10.73
C THR A 464 -7.73 15.21 -11.35
N ASP A 465 -9.05 15.27 -11.15
CA ASP A 465 -10.03 14.26 -11.60
C ASP A 465 -10.06 14.04 -13.11
N ASN A 466 -9.15 14.65 -13.82
CA ASN A 466 -9.15 14.68 -15.26
C ASN A 466 -8.25 13.59 -15.85
N ILE A 467 -8.81 12.79 -16.75
CA ILE A 467 -8.09 11.73 -17.48
C ILE A 467 -6.88 12.28 -18.26
N PHE A 468 -6.93 13.53 -18.72
CA PHE A 468 -5.82 14.17 -19.43
C PHE A 468 -4.64 14.43 -18.48
N PHE A 469 -4.91 14.81 -17.23
CA PHE A 469 -3.85 15.04 -16.24
C PHE A 469 -3.20 13.72 -15.82
N VAL A 470 -4.01 12.68 -15.61
CA VAL A 470 -3.52 11.32 -15.31
C VAL A 470 -2.67 10.80 -16.46
N SER A 471 -3.14 10.92 -17.70
CA SER A 471 -2.40 10.47 -18.89
C SER A 471 -1.09 11.25 -19.08
N ALA A 472 -1.09 12.57 -18.85
CA ALA A 472 0.11 13.39 -18.88
C ALA A 472 1.12 12.97 -17.81
N ALA A 473 0.67 12.71 -16.58
CA ALA A 473 1.53 12.25 -15.49
C ALA A 473 2.16 10.89 -15.80
N VAL A 474 1.39 9.95 -16.37
CA VAL A 474 1.88 8.63 -16.81
C VAL A 474 2.89 8.76 -17.94
N LEU A 475 2.61 9.58 -18.95
CA LEU A 475 3.50 9.81 -20.09
C LEU A 475 4.79 10.51 -19.65
N ALA A 476 4.69 11.52 -18.78
CA ALA A 476 5.84 12.22 -18.23
C ALA A 476 6.75 11.29 -17.42
N LEU A 477 6.18 10.44 -16.56
CA LEU A 477 6.93 9.49 -15.78
C LEU A 477 7.57 8.40 -16.66
N SER A 478 6.81 7.82 -17.60
CA SER A 478 7.31 6.80 -18.51
C SER A 478 8.42 7.35 -19.42
N GLY A 479 8.26 8.57 -19.94
CA GLY A 479 9.27 9.28 -20.70
C GLY A 479 10.55 9.51 -19.89
N THR A 480 10.43 9.93 -18.63
CA THR A 480 11.58 10.13 -17.72
C THR A 480 12.32 8.82 -17.45
N VAL A 481 11.58 7.74 -17.18
CA VAL A 481 12.14 6.39 -16.94
C VAL A 481 12.79 5.85 -18.20
N CYS A 482 12.15 5.95 -19.37
CA CYS A 482 12.72 5.54 -20.65
C CYS A 482 14.01 6.31 -20.98
N CYS A 483 14.01 7.64 -20.78
CA CYS A 483 15.21 8.43 -20.98
C CYS A 483 16.34 8.04 -20.01
N PHE A 484 16.02 7.72 -18.77
CA PHE A 484 17.00 7.25 -17.78
C PHE A 484 17.60 5.88 -18.18
N ILE A 485 16.80 4.96 -18.69
CA ILE A 485 17.22 3.61 -19.12
C ILE A 485 18.03 3.67 -20.43
N LEU A 486 17.56 4.45 -21.42
CA LEU A 486 18.16 4.48 -22.76
C LEU A 486 19.44 5.31 -22.84
N ILE A 487 19.61 6.28 -21.93
CA ILE A 487 20.67 7.28 -22.04
C ILE A 487 21.58 7.22 -20.81
N ASN A 488 22.32 6.13 -20.75
CA ASN A 488 23.35 5.92 -19.74
C ASN A 488 24.34 7.10 -19.70
N GLN A 489 24.21 7.99 -18.70
CA GLN A 489 25.18 8.99 -18.22
C GLN A 489 25.44 10.27 -19.03
N ARG A 490 24.72 10.66 -20.06
CA ARG A 490 24.95 11.96 -20.71
C ARG A 490 24.03 13.06 -20.14
N ARG A 491 24.62 14.09 -19.48
CA ARG A 491 23.92 15.24 -18.90
C ARG A 491 22.93 15.96 -19.87
N ARG A 492 23.20 15.92 -21.19
CA ARG A 492 22.32 16.48 -22.22
C ARG A 492 20.98 15.76 -22.32
N ALA A 493 21.00 14.48 -22.14
CA ALA A 493 19.82 13.62 -22.25
C ALA A 493 18.87 13.76 -21.04
N VAL A 494 19.41 13.89 -19.84
CA VAL A 494 18.59 14.18 -18.65
C VAL A 494 17.88 15.55 -18.81
N ARG A 495 18.59 16.55 -19.34
CA ARG A 495 17.97 17.86 -19.63
C ARG A 495 16.90 17.76 -20.71
N ALA A 496 17.14 16.98 -21.77
CA ALA A 496 16.15 16.74 -22.83
C ALA A 496 14.91 16.00 -22.30
N ALA A 497 15.11 15.01 -21.42
CA ALA A 497 14.01 14.29 -20.77
C ALA A 497 13.16 15.20 -19.89
N VAL A 498 13.80 16.01 -19.03
CA VAL A 498 13.09 16.98 -18.19
C VAL A 498 12.37 18.01 -19.04
N ALA A 499 13.01 18.53 -20.08
CA ALA A 499 12.38 19.49 -21.00
C ALA A 499 11.18 18.85 -21.73
N LEU A 500 11.29 17.61 -22.21
CA LEU A 500 10.20 16.87 -22.84
C LEU A 500 9.04 16.64 -21.86
N THR A 501 9.34 16.25 -20.62
CA THR A 501 8.34 16.08 -19.56
C THR A 501 7.59 17.39 -19.29
N VAL A 502 8.32 18.50 -19.14
CA VAL A 502 7.73 19.83 -18.93
C VAL A 502 6.89 20.25 -20.14
N CYS A 503 7.37 20.03 -21.37
CA CYS A 503 6.60 20.30 -22.58
C CYS A 503 5.31 19.49 -22.65
N ILE A 504 5.34 18.19 -22.34
CA ILE A 504 4.14 17.34 -22.30
C ILE A 504 3.16 17.87 -21.25
N CYS A 505 3.63 18.22 -20.05
CA CYS A 505 2.77 18.80 -19.01
C CYS A 505 2.14 20.14 -19.43
N ILE A 506 2.90 21.01 -20.10
CA ILE A 506 2.38 22.29 -20.60
C ILE A 506 1.35 22.06 -21.71
N VAL A 507 1.65 21.21 -22.69
CA VAL A 507 0.75 20.92 -23.81
C VAL A 507 -0.55 20.29 -23.35
N THR A 508 -0.47 19.28 -22.47
CA THR A 508 -1.66 18.62 -21.91
C THR A 508 -2.44 19.55 -21.00
N GLY A 509 -1.78 20.39 -20.19
CA GLY A 509 -2.43 21.41 -19.37
C GLY A 509 -3.13 22.48 -20.20
N SER A 510 -2.49 22.95 -21.27
CA SER A 510 -3.10 23.94 -22.20
C SER A 510 -4.27 23.32 -22.95
N PHE A 511 -4.14 22.10 -23.45
CA PHE A 511 -5.23 21.39 -24.13
C PHE A 511 -6.41 21.16 -23.20
N TYR A 512 -6.15 20.81 -21.95
CA TYR A 512 -7.16 20.66 -20.92
C TYR A 512 -7.87 21.98 -20.61
N ALA A 513 -7.14 23.07 -20.45
CA ALA A 513 -7.71 24.39 -20.20
C ALA A 513 -8.69 24.83 -21.31
N VAL A 514 -8.34 24.54 -22.57
CA VAL A 514 -9.21 24.80 -23.72
C VAL A 514 -10.43 23.87 -23.73
N TYR A 515 -10.22 22.58 -23.45
CA TYR A 515 -11.28 21.57 -23.45
C TYR A 515 -12.27 21.78 -22.28
N SER A 516 -11.77 22.07 -21.08
CA SER A 516 -12.62 22.29 -19.90
C SER A 516 -13.46 23.56 -19.98
N HIS A 517 -12.98 24.58 -20.74
CA HIS A 517 -13.71 25.82 -20.90
C HIS A 517 -15.03 25.69 -21.67
N SER A 518 -15.20 24.62 -22.44
CA SER A 518 -16.39 24.33 -23.25
C SER A 518 -17.33 23.31 -22.64
N LEU A 519 -16.97 22.70 -21.51
CA LEU A 519 -17.75 21.61 -20.92
C LEU A 519 -18.68 22.10 -19.81
N THR A 520 -19.89 21.54 -19.80
CA THR A 520 -20.76 21.57 -18.61
C THR A 520 -20.53 20.31 -17.80
N ARG A 521 -20.04 20.45 -16.58
CA ARG A 521 -19.83 19.35 -15.63
C ARG A 521 -21.12 19.10 -14.87
N ILE A 522 -21.67 17.90 -14.99
CA ILE A 522 -22.82 17.45 -14.19
C ILE A 522 -22.30 16.45 -13.18
N SER A 523 -22.50 16.75 -11.90
CA SER A 523 -22.08 15.89 -10.80
C SER A 523 -23.29 15.52 -9.95
N ALA A 524 -23.48 14.23 -9.70
CA ALA A 524 -24.44 13.74 -8.71
C ALA A 524 -23.70 13.57 -7.38
N LEU A 525 -24.10 14.32 -6.37
CA LEU A 525 -23.51 14.26 -5.04
C LEU A 525 -24.24 13.22 -4.19
N ASN A 526 -23.51 12.41 -3.47
CA ASN A 526 -24.09 11.49 -2.50
C ASN A 526 -24.43 12.28 -1.23
N VAL A 527 -25.71 12.55 -1.04
CA VAL A 527 -26.27 13.31 0.10
C VAL A 527 -27.13 12.41 1.00
N GLY A 528 -26.82 11.13 1.09
CA GLY A 528 -27.62 10.14 1.83
C GLY A 528 -28.92 9.79 1.11
N ASP A 529 -30.07 9.92 1.77
CA ASP A 529 -31.40 9.57 1.23
C ASP A 529 -31.96 10.60 0.24
N GLY A 530 -31.17 11.58 -0.14
CA GLY A 530 -31.55 12.63 -1.08
C GLY A 530 -30.85 12.54 -2.43
N ILE A 531 -31.31 13.35 -3.38
CA ILE A 531 -30.67 13.56 -4.68
C ILE A 531 -30.15 15.00 -4.74
N CYS A 532 -28.85 15.17 -4.95
CA CYS A 532 -28.26 16.46 -5.25
C CYS A 532 -27.47 16.36 -6.56
N VAL A 533 -27.90 17.12 -7.56
CA VAL A 533 -27.21 17.22 -8.84
C VAL A 533 -26.72 18.63 -9.03
N THR A 534 -25.43 18.79 -9.28
CA THR A 534 -24.83 20.07 -9.61
C THR A 534 -24.44 20.09 -11.07
N ALA A 535 -24.76 21.18 -11.77
CA ALA A 535 -24.30 21.47 -13.11
C ALA A 535 -23.44 22.73 -13.10
N GLU A 536 -22.18 22.60 -13.46
CA GLU A 536 -21.19 23.68 -13.48
C GLU A 536 -20.72 23.94 -14.89
N ASN A 537 -20.76 25.21 -15.31
CA ASN A 537 -20.20 25.67 -16.57
C ASN A 537 -19.50 27.01 -16.35
N ASN A 538 -18.18 27.03 -16.52
CA ASN A 538 -17.30 28.19 -16.26
C ASN A 538 -17.47 28.74 -14.82
N SER A 539 -18.09 29.89 -14.67
CA SER A 539 -18.32 30.53 -13.37
C SER A 539 -19.76 30.39 -12.87
N LYS A 540 -20.59 29.61 -13.55
CA LYS A 540 -22.01 29.46 -13.22
C LYS A 540 -22.25 28.02 -12.70
N MET A 541 -22.87 27.93 -11.54
CA MET A 541 -23.24 26.66 -10.92
C MET A 541 -24.75 26.64 -10.73
N PHE A 542 -25.37 25.56 -11.21
CA PHE A 542 -26.77 25.26 -10.95
C PHE A 542 -26.81 24.06 -10.02
N VAL A 543 -27.63 24.14 -8.98
CA VAL A 543 -27.81 23.07 -7.99
C VAL A 543 -29.28 22.68 -8.01
N LEU A 544 -29.54 21.39 -8.23
CA LEU A 544 -30.85 20.80 -8.26
C LEU A 544 -31.00 19.79 -7.09
N GLY A 545 -31.98 20.04 -6.22
CA GLY A 545 -32.42 19.09 -5.21
C GLY A 545 -31.35 18.76 -4.15
N CYS A 546 -30.94 19.70 -3.33
CA CYS A 546 -30.09 19.42 -2.17
C CYS A 546 -30.96 19.21 -0.93
N GLY A 547 -31.68 18.10 -0.87
CA GLY A 547 -32.48 17.69 0.28
C GLY A 547 -32.10 16.27 0.68
N GLY A 548 -31.38 16.11 1.78
CA GLY A 548 -31.25 14.86 2.52
C GLY A 548 -31.95 15.04 3.86
N SER A 549 -32.56 13.98 4.41
CA SER A 549 -33.07 14.02 5.76
C SER A 549 -31.89 14.06 6.74
N ASP A 550 -31.78 15.13 7.52
CA ASP A 550 -30.95 15.15 8.72
C ASP A 550 -31.54 14.14 9.73
N TYR A 551 -31.09 12.91 9.66
CA TYR A 551 -31.16 12.02 10.82
C TYR A 551 -29.76 12.01 11.45
N ASP A 552 -29.70 12.69 12.61
CA ASP A 552 -28.57 12.64 13.54
C ASP A 552 -28.19 11.21 13.95
#